data_f17b8cdb3bf008d73c4899073a4980d1
#
_entry.id   f17b8cdb3bf008d73c4899073a4980d1
#
_cell.length_a   1.000
_cell.length_b   1.000
_cell.length_c   1.000
_cell.angle_alpha   90.00
_cell.angle_beta   90.00
_cell.angle_gamma   90.00
#
_symmetry.space_group_name_H-M   'P 1'
#
loop_
_entity.id
_entity.type
_entity.pdbx_description
1 polymer ?
#
loop_
_entity_poly.entity_id
_entity_poly.type
_entity_poly.pdbx_seq_one_letter_code
_entity_poly.pdbx_strand_id
1 'polypeptide(L)'
;MEGLIGSLRDHRYHPHSVKREVSRRGKQEKQPLEDRLVEEVLRMLLESIYEPGFAQCSHGFRPGRNCHTALLQVRHRFTGVKWFVEWRLSDKTPVLDHQVLVGILRRRIRDEAFLGLIWKFLKAGYLEQWETGRTYSGTPYGRGLAPLLANLYWNELDRFVEQYRESFDRGTGRKRNPAYTRMQSRYQRYRNKTKKEWYSYSEEERREVLRTQKAQKQEFQGIPMGDPMDQGYRRIQYVRYVNRFLIGVIGSKADAEALAEEIKRFCRETLHQELPDTALRIRNGKEKARFLGYEVTVCRDPALKKAKGKGTVRAYTGKVKLSLPKEAWVGELNRFGVLRIVSRVGEPEAWKPIQHNPSIFLPVPAMVQRYNARIRGIYDYYRLASNVSVLNKFSYVMEYSLYKTVAA
;
A
#
# COMPACT_ATOMS: atom_id res chain seq x y z
N MET A 1 26.07 28.09 -20.36
CA MET A 1 26.05 26.67 -20.76
C MET A 1 27.45 26.13 -21.02
N GLU A 2 28.26 26.77 -21.83
CA GLU A 2 29.66 26.34 -22.12
C GLU A 2 30.53 26.19 -20.88
N GLY A 3 30.46 27.14 -19.93
CA GLY A 3 31.21 27.06 -18.67
C GLY A 3 30.80 25.84 -17.80
N LEU A 4 29.51 25.46 -17.79
CA LEU A 4 29.03 24.28 -17.08
C LEU A 4 29.61 23.01 -17.73
N ILE A 5 29.55 22.91 -19.06
CA ILE A 5 30.09 21.78 -19.81
C ILE A 5 31.61 21.66 -19.58
N GLY A 6 32.34 22.77 -19.60
CA GLY A 6 33.77 22.80 -19.31
C GLY A 6 34.06 22.29 -17.89
N SER A 7 33.33 22.78 -16.88
CA SER A 7 33.54 22.38 -15.48
C SER A 7 33.21 20.88 -15.23
N LEU A 8 32.21 20.33 -15.93
CA LEU A 8 31.89 18.89 -15.87
C LEU A 8 32.99 18.08 -16.56
N ARG A 9 33.46 18.48 -17.74
CA ARG A 9 34.53 17.80 -18.49
C ARG A 9 35.85 17.77 -17.71
N ASP A 10 36.16 18.86 -17.04
CA ASP A 10 37.38 18.97 -16.22
C ASP A 10 37.22 18.39 -14.82
N HIS A 11 36.08 17.76 -14.48
CA HIS A 11 35.75 17.24 -13.16
C HIS A 11 35.74 18.28 -12.01
N ARG A 12 35.75 19.58 -12.35
CA ARG A 12 35.75 20.69 -11.38
C ARG A 12 34.37 21.09 -10.88
N TYR A 13 33.31 20.57 -11.50
CA TYR A 13 31.95 20.88 -11.08
C TYR A 13 31.66 20.41 -9.64
N HIS A 14 31.05 21.28 -8.85
CA HIS A 14 30.54 20.99 -7.50
C HIS A 14 29.13 21.53 -7.37
N PRO A 15 28.15 20.69 -7.01
CA PRO A 15 26.78 21.14 -6.76
C PRO A 15 26.73 22.03 -5.53
N HIS A 16 25.85 23.01 -5.51
CA HIS A 16 25.63 23.87 -4.37
C HIS A 16 25.05 23.09 -3.20
N SER A 17 25.47 23.41 -1.98
CA SER A 17 24.91 22.77 -0.78
C SER A 17 23.45 23.12 -0.59
N VAL A 18 22.66 22.12 -0.34
CA VAL A 18 21.23 22.27 -0.02
C VAL A 18 21.09 22.65 1.44
N LYS A 19 20.82 23.93 1.73
CA LYS A 19 20.59 24.41 3.08
C LYS A 19 19.18 24.01 3.54
N ARG A 20 19.09 23.33 4.68
CA ARG A 20 17.83 23.12 5.41
C ARG A 20 17.41 24.42 6.09
N GLU A 21 16.71 25.31 5.42
CA GLU A 21 15.93 26.31 6.13
C GLU A 21 14.54 25.74 6.42
N VAL A 22 14.27 25.49 7.69
CA VAL A 22 12.92 25.22 8.19
C VAL A 22 12.14 26.53 8.15
N SER A 23 11.76 26.94 6.97
CA SER A 23 10.88 28.09 6.80
C SER A 23 9.49 27.73 7.29
N ARG A 24 8.98 28.45 8.28
CA ARG A 24 7.58 28.37 8.77
C ARG A 24 6.52 28.59 7.66
N ARG A 25 6.91 28.94 6.45
CA ARG A 25 6.05 29.22 5.28
C ARG A 25 6.24 28.27 4.10
N GLY A 26 6.97 27.15 4.23
CA GLY A 26 7.06 26.13 3.17
C GLY A 26 7.75 26.61 1.87
N LYS A 27 8.53 27.67 1.87
CA LYS A 27 9.34 28.09 0.71
C LYS A 27 10.58 27.20 0.65
N GLN A 28 10.60 26.24 -0.26
CA GLN A 28 11.83 25.57 -0.66
C GLN A 28 12.78 26.62 -1.27
N GLU A 29 14.04 26.66 -0.84
CA GLU A 29 15.08 27.39 -1.57
C GLU A 29 15.12 26.85 -2.99
N LYS A 30 15.11 27.74 -3.96
CA LYS A 30 15.21 27.36 -5.37
C LYS A 30 16.64 26.88 -5.61
N GLN A 31 16.77 25.59 -5.89
CA GLN A 31 18.03 25.05 -6.40
C GLN A 31 18.49 25.84 -7.64
N PRO A 32 19.81 26.11 -7.78
CA PRO A 32 20.35 26.67 -9.00
C PRO A 32 19.92 25.88 -10.23
N LEU A 33 19.68 26.58 -11.32
CA LEU A 33 19.23 25.95 -12.56
C LEU A 33 20.25 24.94 -13.09
N GLU A 34 21.53 25.25 -12.94
CA GLU A 34 22.62 24.37 -13.34
C GLU A 34 22.61 23.04 -12.59
N ASP A 35 22.48 23.08 -11.27
CA ASP A 35 22.42 21.87 -10.47
C ASP A 35 21.20 20.99 -10.84
N ARG A 36 20.06 21.63 -11.09
CA ARG A 36 18.84 20.92 -11.53
C ARG A 36 19.02 20.27 -12.89
N LEU A 37 19.73 20.93 -13.81
CA LEU A 37 20.03 20.38 -15.14
C LEU A 37 20.93 19.15 -15.03
N VAL A 38 22.03 19.26 -14.27
CA VAL A 38 22.97 18.15 -14.06
C VAL A 38 22.29 16.99 -13.34
N GLU A 39 21.51 17.29 -12.29
CA GLU A 39 20.73 16.29 -11.56
C GLU A 39 19.76 15.51 -12.48
N GLU A 40 19.06 16.21 -13.37
CA GLU A 40 18.14 15.59 -14.31
C GLU A 40 18.85 14.71 -15.34
N VAL A 41 20.01 15.14 -15.85
CA VAL A 41 20.84 14.31 -16.75
C VAL A 41 21.30 13.04 -16.02
N LEU A 42 21.80 13.16 -14.78
CA LEU A 42 22.18 12.01 -13.96
C LEU A 42 21.00 11.06 -13.75
N ARG A 43 19.82 11.61 -13.45
CA ARG A 43 18.59 10.82 -13.28
C ARG A 43 18.25 10.03 -14.56
N MET A 44 18.28 10.69 -15.73
CA MET A 44 17.97 10.04 -17.01
C MET A 44 18.94 8.90 -17.33
N LEU A 45 20.24 9.10 -17.12
CA LEU A 45 21.25 8.07 -17.34
C LEU A 45 21.07 6.88 -16.38
N LEU A 46 20.91 7.14 -15.10
CA LEU A 46 20.70 6.09 -14.11
C LEU A 46 19.37 5.35 -14.31
N GLU A 47 18.30 6.06 -14.68
CA GLU A 47 17.01 5.45 -14.96
C GLU A 47 17.12 4.47 -16.13
N SER A 48 17.76 4.84 -17.22
CA SER A 48 17.95 3.95 -18.38
C SER A 48 18.76 2.68 -18.07
N ILE A 49 19.74 2.79 -17.16
CA ILE A 49 20.57 1.66 -16.73
C ILE A 49 19.82 0.71 -15.77
N TYR A 50 19.05 1.26 -14.82
CA TYR A 50 18.57 0.51 -13.67
C TYR A 50 17.08 0.16 -13.72
N GLU A 51 16.23 0.98 -14.39
CA GLU A 51 14.78 0.74 -14.44
C GLU A 51 14.40 -0.66 -14.94
N PRO A 52 15.06 -1.22 -15.99
CA PRO A 52 14.75 -2.59 -16.45
C PRO A 52 15.06 -3.67 -15.41
N GLY A 53 15.95 -3.40 -14.47
CA GLY A 53 16.40 -4.35 -13.44
C GLY A 53 15.65 -4.26 -12.11
N PHE A 54 14.70 -3.34 -11.97
CA PHE A 54 13.93 -3.25 -10.75
C PHE A 54 12.87 -4.35 -10.63
N ALA A 55 12.73 -4.87 -9.42
CA ALA A 55 11.74 -5.89 -9.11
C ALA A 55 10.30 -5.46 -9.43
N GLN A 56 9.46 -6.42 -9.82
CA GLN A 56 8.05 -6.16 -10.15
C GLN A 56 7.22 -5.73 -8.94
N CYS A 57 7.69 -5.99 -7.74
CA CYS A 57 7.06 -5.59 -6.47
C CYS A 57 7.30 -4.13 -6.10
N SER A 58 8.22 -3.42 -6.76
CA SER A 58 8.56 -2.02 -6.52
C SER A 58 7.70 -1.09 -7.38
N HIS A 59 7.03 -0.10 -6.75
CA HIS A 59 6.05 0.77 -7.41
C HIS A 59 6.32 2.28 -7.28
N GLY A 60 7.15 2.70 -6.33
CA GLY A 60 7.36 4.13 -6.08
C GLY A 60 8.26 4.80 -7.11
N PHE A 61 7.88 5.97 -7.61
CA PHE A 61 8.67 6.81 -8.54
C PHE A 61 9.20 6.08 -9.77
N ARG A 62 8.45 5.13 -10.29
CA ARG A 62 8.79 4.39 -11.50
C ARG A 62 7.82 4.73 -12.64
N PRO A 63 8.26 4.74 -13.89
CA PRO A 63 7.40 4.98 -15.04
C PRO A 63 6.17 4.05 -15.06
N GLY A 64 4.99 4.60 -15.29
CA GLY A 64 3.74 3.83 -15.34
C GLY A 64 3.27 3.22 -14.01
N ARG A 65 3.95 3.47 -12.89
CA ARG A 65 3.62 2.95 -11.57
C ARG A 65 3.27 4.07 -10.59
N ASN A 66 2.37 3.77 -9.68
CA ASN A 66 1.92 4.71 -8.65
C ASN A 66 1.39 3.96 -7.41
N CYS A 67 0.90 4.70 -6.42
CA CYS A 67 0.33 4.11 -5.21
C CYS A 67 -0.85 3.17 -5.50
N HIS A 68 -1.68 3.48 -6.51
CA HIS A 68 -2.81 2.63 -6.89
C HIS A 68 -2.35 1.31 -7.53
N THR A 69 -1.27 1.31 -8.33
CA THR A 69 -0.72 0.06 -8.88
C THR A 69 -0.21 -0.86 -7.78
N ALA A 70 0.43 -0.31 -6.74
CA ALA A 70 0.85 -1.06 -5.56
C ALA A 70 -0.36 -1.64 -4.79
N LEU A 71 -1.39 -0.83 -4.54
CA LEU A 71 -2.62 -1.25 -3.86
C LEU A 71 -3.40 -2.29 -4.66
N LEU A 72 -3.43 -2.18 -5.98
CA LEU A 72 -4.02 -3.19 -6.87
C LEU A 72 -3.25 -4.51 -6.79
N GLN A 73 -1.93 -4.48 -6.74
CA GLN A 73 -1.12 -5.68 -6.51
C GLN A 73 -1.46 -6.34 -5.17
N VAL A 74 -1.59 -5.56 -4.08
CA VAL A 74 -2.06 -6.08 -2.79
C VAL A 74 -3.43 -6.71 -2.93
N ARG A 75 -4.40 -6.03 -3.53
CA ARG A 75 -5.77 -6.52 -3.68
C ARG A 75 -5.85 -7.84 -4.45
N HIS A 76 -5.02 -8.02 -5.47
CA HIS A 76 -5.07 -9.20 -6.34
C HIS A 76 -4.18 -10.35 -5.87
N ARG A 77 -2.98 -10.07 -5.37
CA ARG A 77 -1.99 -11.11 -5.05
C ARG A 77 -1.99 -11.57 -3.60
N PHE A 78 -2.47 -10.76 -2.65
CA PHE A 78 -2.47 -11.12 -1.22
C PHE A 78 -3.69 -11.96 -0.80
N THR A 79 -4.35 -12.60 -1.75
CA THR A 79 -5.50 -13.47 -1.49
C THR A 79 -5.10 -14.64 -0.58
N GLY A 80 -5.84 -14.84 0.49
CA GLY A 80 -5.64 -15.95 1.43
C GLY A 80 -4.46 -15.80 2.38
N VAL A 81 -3.80 -14.65 2.42
CA VAL A 81 -2.75 -14.30 3.38
C VAL A 81 -3.26 -14.45 4.81
N LYS A 82 -2.44 -15.04 5.69
CA LYS A 82 -2.77 -15.24 7.10
C LYS A 82 -2.15 -14.19 8.01
N TRP A 83 -0.94 -13.75 7.68
CA TRP A 83 -0.17 -12.79 8.45
C TRP A 83 0.33 -11.68 7.54
N PHE A 84 0.25 -10.45 8.03
CA PHE A 84 0.88 -9.29 7.42
C PHE A 84 2.13 -8.93 8.24
N VAL A 85 3.24 -8.68 7.54
CA VAL A 85 4.39 -7.96 8.08
C VAL A 85 4.36 -6.58 7.47
N GLU A 86 3.99 -5.58 8.26
CA GLU A 86 3.93 -4.18 7.82
C GLU A 86 5.16 -3.42 8.28
N TRP A 87 5.78 -2.72 7.35
CA TRP A 87 6.85 -1.79 7.66
C TRP A 87 6.26 -0.47 8.12
N ARG A 88 6.62 -0.08 9.31
CA ARG A 88 6.23 1.20 9.89
C ARG A 88 7.47 2.01 10.19
N LEU A 89 7.88 2.82 9.23
CA LEU A 89 8.91 3.81 9.48
C LEU A 89 8.42 4.83 10.52
N SER A 90 9.33 5.22 11.42
CA SER A 90 9.17 6.45 12.16
C SER A 90 9.06 7.62 11.17
N ASP A 91 8.51 8.76 11.59
CA ASP A 91 8.36 9.97 10.75
C ASP A 91 9.73 10.54 10.27
N LYS A 92 10.84 9.98 10.75
CA LYS A 92 12.19 10.29 10.28
C LYS A 92 12.51 9.43 9.05
N THR A 93 12.84 10.06 7.95
CA THR A 93 13.38 9.40 6.76
C THR A 93 14.67 8.69 7.15
N PRO A 94 14.84 7.39 6.88
CA PRO A 94 16.11 6.73 7.15
C PRO A 94 17.21 7.41 6.31
N VAL A 95 18.28 7.79 6.95
CA VAL A 95 19.47 8.29 6.28
C VAL A 95 20.08 7.12 5.53
N LEU A 96 20.09 7.19 4.20
CA LEU A 96 20.67 6.14 3.38
C LEU A 96 22.22 6.22 3.48
N ASP A 97 22.87 5.07 3.67
CA ASP A 97 24.32 5.00 3.68
C ASP A 97 24.86 5.26 2.27
N HIS A 98 25.60 6.37 2.11
CA HIS A 98 26.15 6.78 0.83
C HIS A 98 27.20 5.81 0.29
N GLN A 99 27.98 5.17 1.17
CA GLN A 99 29.00 4.19 0.76
C GLN A 99 28.33 2.93 0.19
N VAL A 100 27.30 2.42 0.87
CA VAL A 100 26.50 1.31 0.38
C VAL A 100 25.88 1.65 -0.98
N LEU A 101 25.28 2.84 -1.09
CA LEU A 101 24.65 3.27 -2.34
C LEU A 101 25.65 3.36 -3.52
N VAL A 102 26.78 3.99 -3.31
CA VAL A 102 27.83 4.07 -4.36
C VAL A 102 28.41 2.70 -4.66
N GLY A 103 28.54 1.82 -3.66
CA GLY A 103 28.90 0.40 -3.86
C GLY A 103 27.91 -0.35 -4.75
N ILE A 104 26.61 -0.10 -4.61
CA ILE A 104 25.56 -0.66 -5.48
C ILE A 104 25.74 -0.14 -6.92
N LEU A 105 25.97 1.16 -7.09
CA LEU A 105 26.18 1.76 -8.42
C LEU A 105 27.41 1.20 -9.09
N ARG A 106 28.52 1.04 -8.36
CA ARG A 106 29.80 0.52 -8.87
C ARG A 106 29.72 -0.89 -9.46
N ARG A 107 28.73 -1.67 -9.08
CA ARG A 107 28.50 -3.01 -9.67
C ARG A 107 28.17 -2.96 -11.17
N ARG A 108 27.62 -1.86 -11.67
CA ARG A 108 27.22 -1.69 -13.08
C ARG A 108 27.96 -0.55 -13.79
N ILE A 109 28.40 0.46 -13.06
CA ILE A 109 29.05 1.65 -13.58
C ILE A 109 30.52 1.61 -13.16
N ARG A 110 31.43 1.57 -14.16
CA ARG A 110 32.89 1.55 -13.93
C ARG A 110 33.52 2.93 -14.03
N ASP A 111 32.78 3.93 -14.47
CA ASP A 111 33.24 5.30 -14.61
C ASP A 111 33.33 5.97 -13.22
N GLU A 112 34.55 6.05 -12.68
CA GLU A 112 34.81 6.67 -11.37
C GLU A 112 34.57 8.18 -11.37
N ALA A 113 34.69 8.85 -12.51
CA ALA A 113 34.39 10.28 -12.61
C ALA A 113 32.87 10.52 -12.47
N PHE A 114 32.07 9.68 -13.12
CA PHE A 114 30.61 9.70 -12.97
C PHE A 114 30.18 9.38 -11.54
N LEU A 115 30.74 8.33 -10.92
CA LEU A 115 30.48 7.99 -9.53
C LEU A 115 30.91 9.11 -8.57
N GLY A 116 32.07 9.76 -8.85
CA GLY A 116 32.53 10.90 -8.11
C GLY A 116 31.58 12.10 -8.19
N LEU A 117 30.97 12.33 -9.34
CA LEU A 117 29.94 13.36 -9.50
C LEU A 117 28.70 13.04 -8.65
N ILE A 118 28.20 11.81 -8.68
CA ILE A 118 27.08 11.38 -7.81
C ILE A 118 27.46 11.58 -6.34
N TRP A 119 28.68 11.22 -5.95
CA TRP A 119 29.15 11.40 -4.58
C TRP A 119 29.16 12.87 -4.14
N LYS A 120 29.51 13.80 -5.06
CA LYS A 120 29.40 15.23 -4.79
C LYS A 120 27.95 15.67 -4.53
N PHE A 121 26.99 15.18 -5.30
CA PHE A 121 25.57 15.45 -5.08
C PHE A 121 25.09 14.88 -3.73
N LEU A 122 25.50 13.67 -3.37
CA LEU A 122 25.14 13.07 -2.07
C LEU A 122 25.69 13.92 -0.90
N LYS A 123 26.95 14.34 -0.97
CA LYS A 123 27.57 15.22 0.05
C LYS A 123 26.94 16.62 0.13
N ALA A 124 26.43 17.14 -0.97
CA ALA A 124 25.74 18.42 -1.01
C ALA A 124 24.32 18.35 -0.40
N GLY A 125 23.82 17.17 0.03
CA GLY A 125 22.56 16.98 0.72
C GLY A 125 21.35 16.71 -0.21
N TYR A 126 21.57 16.43 -1.49
CA TYR A 126 20.47 16.18 -2.44
C TYR A 126 19.64 14.93 -2.12
N LEU A 127 20.21 13.93 -1.48
CA LEU A 127 19.46 12.75 -1.04
C LEU A 127 18.55 13.06 0.17
N GLU A 128 18.93 14.04 0.99
CA GLU A 128 18.19 14.43 2.19
C GLU A 128 16.95 15.29 1.90
N GLN A 129 16.82 15.83 0.68
CA GLN A 129 15.64 16.60 0.23
C GLN A 129 14.38 15.76 0.12
N TRP A 130 14.49 14.47 0.33
CA TRP A 130 13.36 13.58 0.29
C TRP A 130 12.51 13.71 1.55
N GLU A 131 11.62 14.70 1.57
CA GLU A 131 10.63 14.82 2.62
C GLU A 131 9.48 13.84 2.42
N THR A 132 9.11 13.16 3.50
CA THR A 132 7.80 12.52 3.59
C THR A 132 6.76 13.63 3.69
N GLY A 133 6.30 14.13 2.54
CA GLY A 133 5.23 15.11 2.49
C GLY A 133 3.99 14.56 3.20
N ARG A 134 3.31 15.41 3.98
CA ARG A 134 2.01 15.10 4.59
C ARG A 134 0.92 15.10 3.51
N THR A 135 0.97 14.13 2.59
CA THR A 135 -0.14 13.82 1.69
C THR A 135 -1.17 12.96 2.42
N TYR A 136 -2.35 12.80 1.86
CA TYR A 136 -3.37 11.86 2.37
C TYR A 136 -2.82 10.46 2.63
N SER A 137 -1.83 10.06 1.84
CA SER A 137 -1.16 8.76 1.89
C SER A 137 0.06 8.73 2.80
N GLY A 138 0.56 9.88 3.24
CA GLY A 138 1.91 9.96 3.81
C GLY A 138 3.00 9.52 2.83
N THR A 139 2.74 9.65 1.52
CA THR A 139 3.67 9.30 0.46
C THR A 139 4.80 10.31 0.42
N PRO A 140 6.07 9.88 0.27
CA PRO A 140 7.18 10.81 0.17
C PRO A 140 7.06 11.68 -1.08
N TYR A 141 7.33 12.96 -0.93
CA TYR A 141 7.54 13.89 -2.03
C TYR A 141 9.03 13.89 -2.38
N GLY A 142 9.35 13.66 -3.64
CA GLY A 142 10.70 13.76 -4.14
C GLY A 142 10.68 14.13 -5.62
N ARG A 143 11.56 15.03 -6.02
CA ARG A 143 11.86 15.35 -7.41
C ARG A 143 13.34 15.06 -7.64
N GLY A 144 13.74 14.92 -8.89
CA GLY A 144 15.13 14.73 -9.25
C GLY A 144 15.69 13.33 -8.97
N LEU A 145 16.93 13.28 -8.57
CA LEU A 145 17.74 12.07 -8.45
C LEU A 145 17.42 11.23 -7.19
N ALA A 146 17.05 11.87 -6.10
CA ALA A 146 16.88 11.23 -4.80
C ALA A 146 15.89 10.04 -4.78
N PRO A 147 14.70 10.10 -5.41
CA PRO A 147 13.77 8.96 -5.44
C PRO A 147 14.33 7.75 -6.18
N LEU A 148 15.10 7.97 -7.25
CA LEU A 148 15.75 6.91 -8.01
C LEU A 148 16.85 6.23 -7.20
N LEU A 149 17.72 7.02 -6.56
CA LEU A 149 18.78 6.51 -5.69
C LEU A 149 18.21 5.71 -4.50
N ALA A 150 17.12 6.19 -3.91
CA ALA A 150 16.42 5.44 -2.87
C ALA A 150 15.83 4.13 -3.40
N ASN A 151 15.27 4.12 -4.60
CA ASN A 151 14.80 2.88 -5.21
C ASN A 151 15.94 1.89 -5.49
N LEU A 152 17.09 2.37 -5.92
CA LEU A 152 18.30 1.56 -6.11
C LEU A 152 18.74 0.90 -4.80
N TYR A 153 18.79 1.69 -3.74
CA TYR A 153 19.16 1.19 -2.42
C TYR A 153 18.20 0.12 -1.89
N TRP A 154 16.90 0.40 -1.93
CA TRP A 154 15.88 -0.55 -1.46
C TRP A 154 15.64 -1.74 -2.40
N ASN A 155 16.14 -1.70 -3.65
CA ASN A 155 16.07 -2.84 -4.55
C ASN A 155 16.93 -4.03 -4.07
N GLU A 156 17.95 -3.80 -3.26
CA GLU A 156 18.69 -4.89 -2.61
C GLU A 156 17.78 -5.66 -1.64
N LEU A 157 16.92 -4.96 -0.89
CA LEU A 157 15.90 -5.61 -0.07
C LEU A 157 14.88 -6.37 -0.91
N ASP A 158 14.47 -5.80 -2.06
CA ASP A 158 13.53 -6.48 -2.95
C ASP A 158 14.10 -7.83 -3.42
N ARG A 159 15.38 -7.85 -3.82
CA ARG A 159 16.09 -9.06 -4.23
C ARG A 159 16.21 -10.08 -3.10
N PHE A 160 16.57 -9.60 -1.92
CA PHE A 160 16.62 -10.46 -0.72
C PHE A 160 15.28 -11.14 -0.45
N VAL A 161 14.19 -10.40 -0.47
CA VAL A 161 12.85 -10.95 -0.22
C VAL A 161 12.43 -11.91 -1.34
N GLU A 162 12.80 -11.64 -2.60
CA GLU A 162 12.55 -12.56 -3.72
C GLU A 162 13.32 -13.87 -3.57
N GLN A 163 14.58 -13.84 -3.20
CA GLN A 163 15.38 -15.04 -2.91
C GLN A 163 14.81 -15.81 -1.70
N TYR A 164 14.46 -15.12 -0.64
CA TYR A 164 13.83 -15.76 0.52
C TYR A 164 12.50 -16.42 0.14
N ARG A 165 11.70 -15.79 -0.71
CA ARG A 165 10.44 -16.33 -1.23
C ARG A 165 10.67 -17.63 -2.00
N GLU A 166 11.72 -17.74 -2.83
CA GLU A 166 12.02 -18.96 -3.60
C GLU A 166 12.28 -20.15 -2.68
N SER A 167 12.96 -19.95 -1.57
CA SER A 167 13.22 -21.01 -0.57
C SER A 167 11.99 -21.30 0.31
N PHE A 168 11.14 -20.31 0.55
CA PHE A 168 9.99 -20.42 1.44
C PHE A 168 8.74 -21.00 0.76
N ASP A 169 8.46 -20.61 -0.49
CA ASP A 169 7.25 -20.99 -1.22
C ASP A 169 7.21 -22.50 -1.47
N ARG A 170 6.12 -23.16 -1.04
CA ARG A 170 5.93 -24.61 -1.16
C ARG A 170 4.54 -24.97 -1.65
N GLY A 171 4.48 -26.09 -2.39
CA GLY A 171 3.23 -26.67 -2.92
C GLY A 171 2.64 -25.85 -4.07
N THR A 172 1.88 -26.46 -4.95
CA THR A 172 1.17 -25.80 -6.07
C THR A 172 -0.22 -25.30 -5.67
N GLY A 173 -0.82 -25.91 -4.68
CA GLY A 173 -2.15 -25.57 -4.15
C GLY A 173 -2.36 -26.18 -2.76
N ARG A 174 -3.37 -25.68 -2.06
CA ARG A 174 -3.76 -26.25 -0.76
C ARG A 174 -4.39 -27.62 -0.94
N LYS A 175 -4.08 -28.55 -0.04
CA LYS A 175 -4.77 -29.84 0.07
C LYS A 175 -6.26 -29.62 0.27
N ARG A 176 -7.08 -30.56 -0.19
CA ARG A 176 -8.51 -30.50 0.05
C ARG A 176 -8.80 -30.60 1.55
N ASN A 177 -9.71 -29.76 2.01
CA ASN A 177 -10.17 -29.79 3.39
C ASN A 177 -10.98 -31.09 3.63
N PRO A 178 -10.55 -31.94 4.58
CA PRO A 178 -11.26 -33.20 4.88
C PRO A 178 -12.73 -32.97 5.26
N ALA A 179 -13.03 -31.90 6.02
CA ALA A 179 -14.39 -31.57 6.40
C ALA A 179 -15.26 -31.22 5.17
N TYR A 180 -14.71 -30.42 4.23
CA TYR A 180 -15.40 -30.13 2.97
C TYR A 180 -15.68 -31.41 2.18
N THR A 181 -14.69 -32.27 2.02
CA THR A 181 -14.83 -33.52 1.26
C THR A 181 -15.88 -34.44 1.89
N ARG A 182 -15.87 -34.58 3.23
CA ARG A 182 -16.87 -35.39 3.96
C ARG A 182 -18.30 -34.88 3.73
N MET A 183 -18.53 -33.59 3.88
CA MET A 183 -19.83 -32.97 3.69
C MET A 183 -20.28 -32.99 2.24
N GLN A 184 -19.40 -32.74 1.30
CA GLN A 184 -19.69 -32.85 -0.12
C GLN A 184 -20.07 -34.27 -0.51
N SER A 185 -19.36 -35.30 -0.01
CA SER A 185 -19.66 -36.70 -0.27
C SER A 185 -21.01 -37.13 0.33
N ARG A 186 -21.35 -36.61 1.54
CA ARG A 186 -22.67 -36.81 2.15
C ARG A 186 -23.78 -36.24 1.27
N TYR A 187 -23.63 -35.00 0.82
CA TYR A 187 -24.57 -34.35 -0.11
C TYR A 187 -24.71 -35.12 -1.42
N GLN A 188 -23.62 -35.57 -2.04
CA GLN A 188 -23.66 -36.30 -3.29
C GLN A 188 -24.36 -37.65 -3.13
N ARG A 189 -24.07 -38.40 -2.06
CA ARG A 189 -24.75 -39.68 -1.77
C ARG A 189 -26.27 -39.48 -1.58
N TYR A 190 -26.67 -38.48 -0.80
CA TYR A 190 -28.08 -38.15 -0.60
C TYR A 190 -28.75 -37.75 -1.92
N ARG A 191 -28.12 -36.87 -2.70
CA ARG A 191 -28.62 -36.44 -4.01
C ARG A 191 -28.78 -37.61 -4.99
N ASN A 192 -27.82 -38.52 -5.05
CA ASN A 192 -27.88 -39.67 -5.94
C ASN A 192 -28.97 -40.66 -5.53
N LYS A 193 -29.16 -40.90 -4.23
CA LYS A 193 -30.23 -41.70 -3.70
C LYS A 193 -31.62 -41.12 -4.08
N THR A 194 -31.85 -39.88 -3.72
CA THR A 194 -33.11 -39.18 -3.98
C THR A 194 -33.41 -39.00 -5.47
N LYS A 195 -32.37 -38.92 -6.34
CA LYS A 195 -32.58 -38.89 -7.78
C LYS A 195 -33.13 -40.22 -8.33
N LYS A 196 -32.69 -41.37 -7.78
CA LYS A 196 -33.17 -42.70 -8.21
C LYS A 196 -34.62 -42.90 -7.79
N GLU A 197 -34.98 -42.43 -6.62
CA GLU A 197 -36.32 -42.61 -5.99
C GLU A 197 -37.27 -41.44 -6.29
N TRP A 198 -36.88 -40.46 -7.14
CA TRP A 198 -37.61 -39.20 -7.34
C TRP A 198 -39.07 -39.37 -7.78
N TYR A 199 -39.32 -40.34 -8.61
CA TYR A 199 -40.66 -40.56 -9.14
C TYR A 199 -41.60 -41.33 -8.17
N SER A 200 -41.04 -41.98 -7.15
CA SER A 200 -41.79 -42.66 -6.10
C SER A 200 -42.24 -41.76 -4.95
N TYR A 201 -41.65 -40.54 -4.86
CA TYR A 201 -41.98 -39.60 -3.81
C TYR A 201 -43.29 -38.84 -4.09
N SER A 202 -44.08 -38.64 -3.03
CA SER A 202 -45.21 -37.71 -3.01
C SER A 202 -44.72 -36.25 -3.18
N GLU A 203 -45.62 -35.31 -3.44
CA GLU A 203 -45.25 -33.89 -3.55
C GLU A 203 -44.65 -33.31 -2.26
N GLU A 204 -45.15 -33.74 -1.10
CA GLU A 204 -44.64 -33.30 0.20
C GLU A 204 -43.23 -33.83 0.44
N GLU A 205 -42.99 -35.11 0.17
CA GLU A 205 -41.66 -35.72 0.25
C GLU A 205 -40.67 -35.08 -0.70
N ARG A 206 -41.06 -34.73 -1.94
CA ARG A 206 -40.22 -33.99 -2.89
C ARG A 206 -39.83 -32.62 -2.35
N ARG A 207 -40.77 -31.91 -1.72
CA ARG A 207 -40.48 -30.61 -1.09
C ARG A 207 -39.46 -30.75 0.04
N GLU A 208 -39.62 -31.78 0.87
CA GLU A 208 -38.70 -32.08 1.97
C GLU A 208 -37.30 -32.48 1.47
N VAL A 209 -37.23 -33.33 0.44
CA VAL A 209 -35.97 -33.69 -0.23
C VAL A 209 -35.23 -32.44 -0.76
N LEU A 210 -35.95 -31.53 -1.42
CA LEU A 210 -35.37 -30.29 -1.93
C LEU A 210 -34.86 -29.36 -0.81
N ARG A 211 -35.61 -29.26 0.30
CA ARG A 211 -35.19 -28.51 1.48
C ARG A 211 -33.91 -29.09 2.08
N THR A 212 -33.86 -30.41 2.26
CA THR A 212 -32.69 -31.11 2.80
C THR A 212 -31.47 -30.99 1.88
N GLN A 213 -31.66 -31.16 0.56
CA GLN A 213 -30.56 -30.94 -0.42
C GLN A 213 -30.03 -29.50 -0.36
N LYS A 214 -30.93 -28.52 -0.25
CA LYS A 214 -30.53 -27.10 -0.14
C LYS A 214 -29.76 -26.85 1.15
N ALA A 215 -30.20 -27.35 2.29
CA ALA A 215 -29.53 -27.23 3.58
C ALA A 215 -28.12 -27.84 3.56
N GLN A 216 -28.01 -29.11 3.12
CA GLN A 216 -26.73 -29.81 3.00
C GLN A 216 -25.77 -29.09 2.03
N LYS A 217 -26.29 -28.55 0.91
CA LYS A 217 -25.52 -27.79 -0.04
C LYS A 217 -24.97 -26.50 0.58
N GLN A 218 -25.78 -25.79 1.34
CA GLN A 218 -25.35 -24.59 2.05
C GLN A 218 -24.28 -24.89 3.10
N GLU A 219 -24.45 -26.02 3.82
CA GLU A 219 -23.50 -26.46 4.85
C GLU A 219 -22.09 -26.68 4.29
N PHE A 220 -21.95 -27.53 3.26
CA PHE A 220 -20.59 -27.75 2.70
C PHE A 220 -20.05 -26.55 1.95
N GLN A 221 -20.92 -25.73 1.32
CA GLN A 221 -20.48 -24.47 0.72
C GLN A 221 -19.96 -23.45 1.75
N GLY A 222 -20.39 -23.54 3.00
CA GLY A 222 -19.85 -22.77 4.11
C GLY A 222 -18.41 -23.14 4.48
N ILE A 223 -17.94 -24.36 4.15
CA ILE A 223 -16.60 -24.84 4.48
C ILE A 223 -15.59 -24.48 3.36
N PRO A 224 -14.33 -24.07 3.67
CA PRO A 224 -13.29 -23.88 2.65
C PRO A 224 -12.99 -25.19 1.92
N MET A 225 -12.93 -25.15 0.58
CA MET A 225 -12.54 -26.33 -0.21
C MET A 225 -11.08 -26.73 0.02
N GLY A 226 -10.17 -25.75 0.13
CA GLY A 226 -8.77 -25.98 0.50
C GLY A 226 -8.61 -25.87 2.02
N ASP A 227 -7.74 -26.70 2.58
CA ASP A 227 -7.42 -26.67 4.01
C ASP A 227 -6.72 -25.35 4.38
N PRO A 228 -7.34 -24.54 5.27
CA PRO A 228 -6.72 -23.28 5.71
C PRO A 228 -5.44 -23.51 6.53
N MET A 229 -5.27 -24.70 7.11
CA MET A 229 -4.14 -25.04 7.97
C MET A 229 -3.10 -25.94 7.30
N ASP A 230 -3.22 -26.14 5.98
CA ASP A 230 -2.26 -26.93 5.22
C ASP A 230 -0.83 -26.35 5.34
N GLN A 231 0.03 -27.10 6.03
CA GLN A 231 1.44 -26.75 6.21
C GLN A 231 2.28 -26.94 4.94
N GLY A 232 1.80 -27.77 4.00
CA GLY A 232 2.45 -27.99 2.71
C GLY A 232 2.27 -26.86 1.70
N TYR A 233 1.38 -25.88 1.99
CA TYR A 233 1.16 -24.73 1.13
C TYR A 233 1.61 -23.44 1.82
N ARG A 234 2.75 -22.94 1.40
CA ARG A 234 3.36 -21.71 1.92
C ARG A 234 3.60 -20.71 0.81
N ARG A 235 3.36 -19.43 1.05
CA ARG A 235 3.58 -18.34 0.08
C ARG A 235 3.95 -17.05 0.79
N ILE A 236 4.87 -16.32 0.17
CA ILE A 236 5.14 -14.92 0.48
C ILE A 236 4.67 -14.04 -0.67
N GLN A 237 3.95 -12.98 -0.36
CA GLN A 237 3.60 -11.90 -1.26
C GLN A 237 4.24 -10.62 -0.75
N TYR A 238 4.90 -9.89 -1.63
CA TYR A 238 5.64 -8.69 -1.27
C TYR A 238 5.30 -7.55 -2.21
N VAL A 239 5.16 -6.36 -1.67
CA VAL A 239 4.97 -5.11 -2.40
C VAL A 239 5.68 -3.98 -1.69
N ARG A 240 6.38 -3.15 -2.44
CA ARG A 240 7.09 -1.97 -1.95
C ARG A 240 6.66 -0.71 -2.70
N TYR A 241 6.55 0.36 -1.96
CA TYR A 241 6.37 1.70 -2.49
C TYR A 241 7.41 2.62 -1.83
N VAL A 242 8.48 2.88 -2.56
CA VAL A 242 9.66 3.62 -2.09
C VAL A 242 10.29 2.93 -0.87
N ASN A 243 10.15 3.53 0.32
CA ASN A 243 10.67 3.01 1.60
C ASN A 243 9.60 2.32 2.46
N ARG A 244 8.41 2.09 1.92
CA ARG A 244 7.30 1.40 2.61
C ARG A 244 7.02 0.08 1.94
N PHE A 245 6.88 -0.96 2.72
CA PHE A 245 6.49 -2.25 2.19
C PHE A 245 5.42 -2.95 3.02
N LEU A 246 4.75 -3.87 2.38
CA LEU A 246 3.82 -4.79 2.99
C LEU A 246 4.15 -6.20 2.50
N ILE A 247 4.28 -7.13 3.44
CA ILE A 247 4.46 -8.55 3.14
C ILE A 247 3.24 -9.31 3.65
N GLY A 248 2.77 -10.23 2.82
CA GLY A 248 1.70 -11.16 3.18
C GLY A 248 2.25 -12.58 3.24
N VAL A 249 2.07 -13.25 4.38
CA VAL A 249 2.57 -14.61 4.60
C VAL A 249 1.39 -15.58 4.68
N ILE A 250 1.42 -16.63 3.86
CA ILE A 250 0.61 -17.83 3.98
C ILE A 250 1.49 -18.88 4.66
N GLY A 251 1.38 -18.98 5.97
CA GLY A 251 2.21 -19.82 6.81
C GLY A 251 1.79 -19.72 8.28
N SER A 252 2.62 -20.14 9.19
CA SER A 252 2.45 -19.96 10.64
C SER A 252 2.79 -18.52 11.07
N LYS A 253 2.51 -18.18 12.33
CA LYS A 253 2.96 -16.91 12.92
C LYS A 253 4.49 -16.88 13.04
N ALA A 254 5.06 -18.00 13.44
CA ALA A 254 6.51 -18.17 13.56
C ALA A 254 7.23 -17.92 12.20
N ASP A 255 6.63 -18.33 11.07
CA ASP A 255 7.18 -18.03 9.75
C ASP A 255 7.23 -16.52 9.47
N ALA A 256 6.20 -15.79 9.89
CA ALA A 256 6.17 -14.34 9.73
C ALA A 256 7.15 -13.63 10.66
N GLU A 257 7.34 -14.14 11.88
CA GLU A 257 8.33 -13.67 12.86
C GLU A 257 9.75 -13.92 12.36
N ALA A 258 10.04 -15.13 11.88
CA ALA A 258 11.34 -15.48 11.31
C ALA A 258 11.69 -14.58 10.10
N LEU A 259 10.73 -14.35 9.19
CA LEU A 259 10.95 -13.44 8.05
C LEU A 259 11.23 -12.01 8.51
N ALA A 260 10.53 -11.53 9.53
CA ALA A 260 10.75 -10.18 10.07
C ALA A 260 12.16 -10.02 10.66
N GLU A 261 12.64 -11.00 11.39
CA GLU A 261 14.01 -10.97 11.94
C GLU A 261 15.08 -11.08 10.83
N GLU A 262 14.87 -11.90 9.81
CA GLU A 262 15.76 -11.97 8.66
C GLU A 262 15.85 -10.63 7.91
N ILE A 263 14.73 -9.94 7.75
CA ILE A 263 14.70 -8.60 7.14
C ILE A 263 15.46 -7.59 8.00
N LYS A 264 15.28 -7.61 9.32
CA LYS A 264 16.05 -6.74 10.23
C LYS A 264 17.54 -7.00 10.12
N ARG A 265 17.93 -8.27 10.13
CA ARG A 265 19.32 -8.68 9.99
C ARG A 265 19.92 -8.19 8.67
N PHE A 266 19.23 -8.43 7.56
CA PHE A 266 19.66 -7.97 6.22
C PHE A 266 19.81 -6.44 6.18
N CYS A 267 18.83 -5.70 6.69
CA CYS A 267 18.91 -4.23 6.70
C CYS A 267 20.10 -3.71 7.52
N ARG A 268 20.41 -4.34 8.68
CA ARG A 268 21.55 -3.96 9.50
C ARG A 268 22.88 -4.32 8.85
N GLU A 269 23.03 -5.55 8.35
CA GLU A 269 24.31 -6.07 7.86
C GLU A 269 24.64 -5.59 6.44
N THR A 270 23.65 -5.49 5.56
CA THR A 270 23.87 -5.18 4.15
C THR A 270 23.56 -3.72 3.80
N LEU A 271 22.51 -3.17 4.41
CA LEU A 271 22.10 -1.80 4.14
C LEU A 271 22.54 -0.80 5.21
N HIS A 272 23.26 -1.25 6.25
CA HIS A 272 23.67 -0.41 7.39
C HIS A 272 22.50 0.42 7.97
N GLN A 273 21.29 -0.19 7.97
CA GLN A 273 20.07 0.43 8.48
C GLN A 273 19.63 -0.26 9.76
N GLU A 274 19.73 0.44 10.86
CA GLU A 274 19.16 -0.05 12.12
C GLU A 274 17.66 0.18 12.13
N LEU A 275 16.91 -0.90 12.22
CA LEU A 275 15.47 -0.86 12.33
C LEU A 275 15.07 -0.99 13.80
N PRO A 276 14.35 -0.02 14.37
CA PRO A 276 13.81 -0.18 15.71
C PRO A 276 12.83 -1.35 15.75
N ASP A 277 12.72 -2.03 16.88
CA ASP A 277 11.84 -3.21 17.05
C ASP A 277 10.37 -2.91 16.70
N THR A 278 9.97 -1.65 16.84
CA THR A 278 8.63 -1.19 16.49
C THR A 278 8.42 -0.97 14.98
N ALA A 279 9.49 -1.03 14.15
CA ALA A 279 9.43 -0.75 12.72
C ALA A 279 8.66 -1.82 11.94
N LEU A 280 8.78 -3.09 12.36
CA LEU A 280 8.06 -4.21 11.77
C LEU A 280 6.94 -4.65 12.70
N ARG A 281 5.71 -4.64 12.20
CA ARG A 281 4.54 -5.13 12.92
C ARG A 281 3.94 -6.34 12.24
N ILE A 282 3.75 -7.40 13.00
CA ILE A 282 3.09 -8.61 12.54
C ILE A 282 1.63 -8.55 12.97
N ARG A 283 0.72 -8.67 11.98
CA ARG A 283 -0.73 -8.64 12.19
C ARG A 283 -1.39 -9.86 11.58
N ASN A 284 -2.43 -10.35 12.24
CA ASN A 284 -3.28 -11.37 11.62
C ASN A 284 -4.00 -10.78 10.40
N GLY A 285 -4.19 -11.57 9.35
CA GLY A 285 -4.87 -11.13 8.13
C GLY A 285 -6.31 -10.63 8.33
N LYS A 286 -6.95 -10.94 9.47
CA LYS A 286 -8.25 -10.38 9.86
C LYS A 286 -8.12 -8.97 10.45
N GLU A 287 -6.96 -8.64 11.00
CA GLU A 287 -6.68 -7.32 11.55
C GLU A 287 -6.38 -6.33 10.42
N LYS A 288 -6.51 -5.05 10.75
CA LYS A 288 -6.26 -3.97 9.80
C LYS A 288 -4.77 -3.66 9.73
N ALA A 289 -4.08 -4.20 8.74
CA ALA A 289 -2.74 -3.73 8.38
C ALA A 289 -2.82 -2.38 7.65
N ARG A 290 -1.81 -1.54 7.79
CA ARG A 290 -1.79 -0.22 7.14
C ARG A 290 -0.75 -0.18 6.04
N PHE A 291 -1.18 0.17 4.83
CA PHE A 291 -0.30 0.37 3.69
C PHE A 291 -0.80 1.53 2.83
N LEU A 292 0.07 2.50 2.57
CA LEU A 292 -0.23 3.69 1.77
C LEU A 292 -1.56 4.36 2.15
N GLY A 293 -1.76 4.62 3.45
CA GLY A 293 -2.97 5.27 3.95
C GLY A 293 -4.25 4.43 3.93
N TYR A 294 -4.22 3.23 3.37
CA TYR A 294 -5.34 2.29 3.41
C TYR A 294 -5.21 1.30 4.56
N GLU A 295 -6.33 0.82 5.05
CA GLU A 295 -6.42 -0.38 5.87
C GLU A 295 -6.61 -1.60 4.97
N VAL A 296 -5.76 -2.59 5.16
CA VAL A 296 -5.73 -3.83 4.39
C VAL A 296 -6.16 -4.98 5.28
N THR A 297 -7.19 -5.72 4.87
CA THR A 297 -7.66 -6.92 5.60
C THR A 297 -7.93 -8.05 4.63
N VAL A 298 -7.79 -9.30 5.09
CA VAL A 298 -8.20 -10.49 4.35
C VAL A 298 -9.55 -10.93 4.86
N CYS A 299 -10.56 -10.85 4.03
CA CYS A 299 -11.91 -11.24 4.39
C CYS A 299 -12.01 -12.77 4.58
N ARG A 300 -12.55 -13.19 5.71
CA ARG A 300 -12.80 -14.59 6.04
C ARG A 300 -14.27 -14.85 6.38
N ASP A 301 -15.15 -14.04 5.79
CA ASP A 301 -16.59 -14.19 5.96
C ASP A 301 -17.08 -15.46 5.23
N PRO A 302 -17.73 -16.40 5.92
CA PRO A 302 -18.31 -17.58 5.32
C PRO A 302 -19.60 -17.26 4.53
N ALA A 303 -20.07 -16.01 4.51
CA ALA A 303 -21.32 -15.62 3.87
C ALA A 303 -21.39 -16.09 2.41
N LEU A 304 -22.53 -16.71 2.09
CA LEU A 304 -22.85 -17.19 0.75
C LEU A 304 -23.63 -16.11 0.00
N LYS A 305 -23.22 -15.84 -1.24
CA LYS A 305 -23.94 -14.92 -2.14
C LYS A 305 -24.33 -15.63 -3.43
N LYS A 306 -25.47 -15.28 -3.97
CA LYS A 306 -25.85 -15.70 -5.33
C LYS A 306 -24.93 -14.99 -6.32
N ALA A 307 -24.27 -15.73 -7.18
CA ALA A 307 -23.45 -15.20 -8.27
C ALA A 307 -24.15 -15.50 -9.60
N LYS A 308 -24.20 -14.48 -10.49
CA LYS A 308 -24.83 -14.61 -11.82
C LYS A 308 -24.17 -15.78 -12.58
N GLY A 309 -24.96 -16.76 -13.01
CA GLY A 309 -24.48 -17.94 -13.75
C GLY A 309 -23.74 -19.02 -12.95
N LYS A 310 -23.43 -18.80 -11.66
CA LYS A 310 -22.65 -19.76 -10.84
C LYS A 310 -23.37 -20.30 -9.60
N GLY A 311 -24.64 -19.94 -9.40
CA GLY A 311 -25.38 -20.32 -8.21
C GLY A 311 -24.87 -19.63 -6.94
N THR A 312 -24.93 -20.33 -5.81
CA THR A 312 -24.48 -19.79 -4.52
C THR A 312 -22.97 -20.04 -4.35
N VAL A 313 -22.21 -18.97 -4.12
CA VAL A 313 -20.74 -19.02 -3.93
C VAL A 313 -20.34 -18.25 -2.68
N ARG A 314 -19.21 -18.60 -2.09
CA ARG A 314 -18.58 -17.80 -1.03
C ARG A 314 -18.05 -16.50 -1.62
N ALA A 315 -18.68 -15.39 -1.24
CA ALA A 315 -18.41 -14.13 -1.90
C ALA A 315 -17.03 -13.54 -1.59
N TYR A 316 -16.53 -13.73 -0.37
CA TYR A 316 -15.40 -12.93 0.14
C TYR A 316 -14.28 -13.72 0.81
N THR A 317 -14.35 -15.05 0.90
CA THR A 317 -13.34 -15.81 1.62
C THR A 317 -11.97 -15.70 0.97
N GLY A 318 -11.01 -15.17 1.72
CA GLY A 318 -9.63 -15.00 1.29
C GLY A 318 -9.36 -13.76 0.45
N LYS A 319 -10.37 -13.01 0.02
CA LYS A 319 -10.17 -11.77 -0.75
C LYS A 319 -9.65 -10.65 0.12
N VAL A 320 -8.75 -9.86 -0.44
CA VAL A 320 -8.25 -8.65 0.21
C VAL A 320 -9.29 -7.54 0.07
N LYS A 321 -9.53 -6.87 1.20
CA LYS A 321 -10.38 -5.69 1.29
C LYS A 321 -9.49 -4.49 1.64
N LEU A 322 -9.54 -3.48 0.80
CA LEU A 322 -8.93 -2.17 1.04
C LEU A 322 -10.00 -1.26 1.63
N SER A 323 -9.71 -0.57 2.73
CA SER A 323 -10.66 0.31 3.39
C SER A 323 -10.04 1.67 3.67
N LEU A 324 -10.86 2.72 3.60
CA LEU A 324 -10.52 4.07 4.02
C LEU A 324 -10.65 4.17 5.55
N PRO A 325 -9.56 4.48 6.29
CA PRO A 325 -9.62 4.70 7.73
C PRO A 325 -10.46 5.93 8.09
N LYS A 326 -11.20 5.86 9.22
CA LYS A 326 -11.98 7.03 9.72
C LYS A 326 -11.05 8.22 9.99
N GLU A 327 -9.91 7.96 10.61
CA GLU A 327 -8.93 8.99 10.98
C GLU A 327 -8.39 9.76 9.77
N ALA A 328 -8.30 9.11 8.60
CA ALA A 328 -7.76 9.74 7.39
C ALA A 328 -8.67 10.86 6.87
N TRP A 329 -9.96 10.57 6.68
CA TRP A 329 -10.88 11.56 6.12
C TRP A 329 -11.36 12.58 7.17
N VAL A 330 -11.50 12.17 8.43
CA VAL A 330 -11.79 13.11 9.54
C VAL A 330 -10.60 14.03 9.78
N GLY A 331 -9.39 13.47 9.81
CA GLY A 331 -8.16 14.24 9.94
C GLY A 331 -7.98 15.27 8.83
N GLU A 332 -8.47 14.99 7.62
CA GLU A 332 -8.43 15.97 6.53
C GLU A 332 -9.43 17.11 6.71
N LEU A 333 -10.65 16.83 7.18
CA LEU A 333 -11.62 17.88 7.54
C LEU A 333 -11.09 18.80 8.64
N ASN A 334 -10.45 18.20 9.65
CA ASN A 334 -9.83 18.96 10.74
C ASN A 334 -8.63 19.80 10.26
N ARG A 335 -7.78 19.21 9.40
CA ARG A 335 -6.62 19.93 8.83
C ARG A 335 -7.04 21.07 7.91
N PHE A 336 -8.11 20.88 7.17
CA PHE A 336 -8.70 21.94 6.36
C PHE A 336 -9.46 22.96 7.22
N GLY A 337 -9.77 22.65 8.48
CA GLY A 337 -10.41 23.59 9.42
C GLY A 337 -11.89 23.81 9.19
N VAL A 338 -12.62 22.79 8.71
CA VAL A 338 -14.06 22.88 8.36
C VAL A 338 -14.96 22.06 9.27
N LEU A 339 -14.40 21.34 10.24
CA LEU A 339 -15.16 20.47 11.13
C LEU A 339 -14.85 20.81 12.59
N ARG A 340 -15.90 20.98 13.38
CA ARG A 340 -15.84 20.99 14.84
C ARG A 340 -16.57 19.77 15.38
N ILE A 341 -15.88 18.93 16.13
CA ILE A 341 -16.47 17.79 16.83
C ILE A 341 -16.75 18.24 18.27
N VAL A 342 -18.00 18.14 18.70
CA VAL A 342 -18.43 18.45 20.05
C VAL A 342 -18.81 17.15 20.74
N SER A 343 -18.03 16.77 21.76
CA SER A 343 -18.31 15.61 22.59
C SER A 343 -18.87 16.09 23.93
N ARG A 344 -20.02 15.56 24.33
CA ARG A 344 -20.60 15.76 25.68
C ARG A 344 -20.65 14.40 26.36
N VAL A 345 -20.45 14.39 27.68
CA VAL A 345 -20.50 13.15 28.46
C VAL A 345 -21.90 12.54 28.34
N GLY A 346 -22.02 11.30 27.91
CA GLY A 346 -23.29 10.60 27.74
C GLY A 346 -24.02 10.85 26.41
N GLU A 347 -23.54 11.78 25.57
CA GLU A 347 -24.14 12.05 24.25
C GLU A 347 -23.24 11.57 23.10
N PRO A 348 -23.83 11.19 21.95
CA PRO A 348 -23.04 10.89 20.78
C PRO A 348 -22.32 12.14 20.25
N GLU A 349 -21.13 11.96 19.67
CA GLU A 349 -20.35 13.04 19.06
C GLU A 349 -21.18 13.83 18.04
N ALA A 350 -21.35 15.12 18.27
CA ALA A 350 -22.03 16.02 17.33
C ALA A 350 -21.00 16.66 16.39
N TRP A 351 -21.18 16.44 15.10
CA TRP A 351 -20.31 16.95 14.04
C TRP A 351 -20.90 18.22 13.45
N LYS A 352 -20.21 19.35 13.65
CA LYS A 352 -20.66 20.66 13.20
C LYS A 352 -19.72 21.18 12.12
N PRO A 353 -20.19 21.30 10.83
CA PRO A 353 -19.45 22.02 9.81
C PRO A 353 -19.30 23.49 10.21
N ILE A 354 -18.09 24.04 10.09
CA ILE A 354 -17.76 25.44 10.36
C ILE A 354 -17.23 26.14 9.11
N GLN A 355 -17.29 27.47 9.08
CA GLN A 355 -16.70 28.29 8.02
C GLN A 355 -15.17 28.09 7.95
N HIS A 356 -14.61 28.18 6.76
CA HIS A 356 -13.17 28.11 6.54
C HIS A 356 -12.56 29.51 6.51
N ASN A 357 -12.12 29.99 7.67
CA ASN A 357 -11.60 31.33 7.85
C ASN A 357 -10.54 31.75 6.79
N PRO A 358 -9.54 30.92 6.41
CA PRO A 358 -8.56 31.29 5.40
C PRO A 358 -9.14 31.49 3.98
N SER A 359 -10.41 31.18 3.76
CA SER A 359 -11.05 31.35 2.43
C SER A 359 -12.05 32.49 2.38
N ILE A 360 -12.45 33.11 3.51
CA ILE A 360 -13.48 34.16 3.56
C ILE A 360 -13.14 35.34 2.63
N PHE A 361 -11.86 35.71 2.53
CA PHE A 361 -11.41 36.83 1.69
C PHE A 361 -11.13 36.45 0.23
N LEU A 362 -11.45 35.21 -0.19
CA LEU A 362 -11.28 34.79 -1.57
C LEU A 362 -12.53 35.07 -2.40
N PRO A 363 -12.41 35.37 -3.70
CA PRO A 363 -13.56 35.38 -4.60
C PRO A 363 -14.29 34.03 -4.60
N VAL A 364 -15.61 34.04 -4.68
CA VAL A 364 -16.45 32.83 -4.64
C VAL A 364 -15.98 31.72 -5.59
N PRO A 365 -15.61 31.99 -6.86
CA PRO A 365 -15.09 30.97 -7.75
C PRO A 365 -13.80 30.28 -7.22
N ALA A 366 -12.92 31.05 -6.58
CA ALA A 366 -11.68 30.52 -6.01
C ALA A 366 -11.96 29.66 -4.76
N MET A 367 -12.96 30.06 -3.93
CA MET A 367 -13.43 29.22 -2.82
C MET A 367 -13.93 27.88 -3.34
N VAL A 368 -14.83 27.88 -4.34
CA VAL A 368 -15.38 26.65 -4.93
C VAL A 368 -14.29 25.76 -5.51
N GLN A 369 -13.33 26.33 -6.23
CA GLN A 369 -12.20 25.58 -6.78
C GLN A 369 -11.38 24.92 -5.66
N ARG A 370 -11.10 25.64 -4.57
CA ARG A 370 -10.34 25.13 -3.42
C ARG A 370 -11.04 23.95 -2.73
N TYR A 371 -12.35 24.05 -2.51
CA TYR A 371 -13.15 22.98 -1.93
C TYR A 371 -13.25 21.77 -2.87
N ASN A 372 -13.52 21.98 -4.14
CA ASN A 372 -13.58 20.92 -5.14
C ASN A 372 -12.23 20.19 -5.29
N ALA A 373 -11.11 20.91 -5.26
CA ALA A 373 -9.79 20.30 -5.31
C ALA A 373 -9.57 19.34 -4.14
N ARG A 374 -10.05 19.68 -2.92
CA ARG A 374 -9.95 18.80 -1.75
C ARG A 374 -10.86 17.58 -1.87
N ILE A 375 -12.10 17.76 -2.27
CA ILE A 375 -13.07 16.66 -2.45
C ILE A 375 -12.56 15.68 -3.51
N ARG A 376 -12.13 16.18 -4.67
CA ARG A 376 -11.59 15.37 -5.76
C ARG A 376 -10.31 14.65 -5.31
N GLY A 377 -9.38 15.36 -4.66
CA GLY A 377 -8.11 14.79 -4.24
C GLY A 377 -8.27 13.59 -3.29
N ILE A 378 -9.14 13.69 -2.28
CA ILE A 378 -9.40 12.58 -1.37
C ILE A 378 -10.13 11.43 -2.08
N TYR A 379 -11.09 11.72 -2.95
CA TYR A 379 -11.82 10.71 -3.72
C TYR A 379 -10.89 9.96 -4.68
N ASP A 380 -10.11 10.67 -5.48
CA ASP A 380 -9.17 10.09 -6.43
C ASP A 380 -8.16 9.18 -5.73
N TYR A 381 -7.71 9.60 -4.56
CA TYR A 381 -6.77 8.79 -3.79
C TYR A 381 -7.44 7.51 -3.23
N TYR A 382 -8.62 7.62 -2.61
CA TYR A 382 -9.29 6.50 -1.93
C TYR A 382 -10.33 5.74 -2.78
N ARG A 383 -10.38 5.96 -4.08
CA ARG A 383 -11.33 5.30 -5.00
C ARG A 383 -11.26 3.77 -5.01
N LEU A 384 -10.14 3.17 -4.57
CA LEU A 384 -9.99 1.73 -4.45
C LEU A 384 -10.58 1.15 -3.15
N ALA A 385 -10.98 2.00 -2.22
CA ALA A 385 -11.53 1.57 -0.94
C ALA A 385 -12.93 0.95 -1.11
N SER A 386 -13.16 -0.17 -0.44
CA SER A 386 -14.46 -0.87 -0.44
C SER A 386 -15.58 -0.08 0.25
N ASN A 387 -15.21 0.87 1.12
CA ASN A 387 -16.09 1.77 1.85
C ASN A 387 -15.99 3.21 1.36
N VAL A 388 -15.67 3.42 0.08
CA VAL A 388 -15.54 4.76 -0.51
C VAL A 388 -16.78 5.64 -0.33
N SER A 389 -17.97 5.03 -0.20
CA SER A 389 -19.24 5.72 0.09
C SER A 389 -19.21 6.56 1.37
N VAL A 390 -18.28 6.29 2.30
CA VAL A 390 -18.07 7.14 3.49
C VAL A 390 -17.68 8.57 3.10
N LEU A 391 -17.08 8.76 1.92
CA LEU A 391 -16.73 10.09 1.41
C LEU A 391 -17.97 10.97 1.08
N ASN A 392 -19.17 10.40 1.00
CA ASN A 392 -20.40 11.20 0.93
C ASN A 392 -20.57 12.07 2.19
N LYS A 393 -20.15 11.54 3.37
CA LYS A 393 -20.16 12.32 4.62
C LYS A 393 -19.11 13.44 4.60
N PHE A 394 -17.94 13.14 3.99
CA PHE A 394 -16.90 14.15 3.79
C PHE A 394 -17.39 15.28 2.89
N SER A 395 -17.97 14.94 1.72
CA SER A 395 -18.58 15.92 0.80
C SER A 395 -19.64 16.77 1.48
N TYR A 396 -20.54 16.15 2.21
CA TYR A 396 -21.58 16.85 2.95
C TYR A 396 -21.02 17.91 3.91
N VAL A 397 -20.00 17.56 4.73
CA VAL A 397 -19.35 18.52 5.64
C VAL A 397 -18.68 19.65 4.85
N MET A 398 -18.02 19.33 3.75
CA MET A 398 -17.37 20.32 2.88
C MET A 398 -18.38 21.29 2.26
N GLU A 399 -19.49 20.80 1.73
CA GLU A 399 -20.56 21.62 1.15
C GLU A 399 -21.17 22.58 2.17
N TYR A 400 -21.56 22.07 3.35
CA TYR A 400 -22.10 22.91 4.40
C TYR A 400 -21.10 23.95 4.91
N SER A 401 -19.83 23.60 4.99
CA SER A 401 -18.77 24.55 5.31
C SER A 401 -18.61 25.62 4.25
N LEU A 402 -18.70 25.23 2.95
CA LEU A 402 -18.65 26.19 1.85
C LEU A 402 -19.79 27.21 1.93
N TYR A 403 -21.03 26.76 2.16
CA TYR A 403 -22.18 27.67 2.34
C TYR A 403 -21.94 28.67 3.48
N LYS A 404 -21.44 28.20 4.63
CA LYS A 404 -21.09 29.08 5.76
C LYS A 404 -19.95 30.04 5.44
N THR A 405 -18.98 29.61 4.62
CA THR A 405 -17.83 30.45 4.23
C THR A 405 -18.22 31.53 3.24
N VAL A 406 -19.16 31.25 2.34
CA VAL A 406 -19.69 32.22 1.38
C VAL A 406 -20.63 33.23 2.05
N ALA A 407 -21.34 32.80 3.11
CA ALA A 407 -22.26 33.65 3.86
C ALA A 407 -21.56 34.51 4.92
N ALA A 408 -20.27 34.31 5.21
CA ALA A 408 -19.48 35.04 6.18
C ALA A 408 -18.73 36.21 5.53
#